data_9cb8d742d6d61fbab3f9a860934c140e
#
_entry.id   9cb8d742d6d61fbab3f9a860934c140e
#
_cell.length_a   1.000
_cell.length_b   1.000
_cell.length_c   1.000
_cell.angle_alpha   90.00
_cell.angle_beta   90.00
_cell.angle_gamma   90.00
#
_symmetry.space_group_name_H-M   'P 1'
#
loop_
_entity.id
_entity.type
_entity.pdbx_description
1 polymer ?
#
loop_
_entity_poly.entity_id
_entity_poly.type
_entity_poly.pdbx_seq_one_letter_code
_entity_poly.pdbx_strand_id
1 'polypeptide(L)'
;MTRPPTADGTAPSTPTAGTAGTTPTAGTAPAGTADVRTATTPRAPRAPRPPHTVRDAAFDVLRLHGLTTLFANPGSTEVSLLTDLPEDLEFVLALHEGSVVGAATGWALAREQPALVLLHTTAGLGNAVGALATARVNRAPLVVLVGQQDRRHLAQEPFLAGRLAGLAGDYPVRVETPARAQDVPGALGRAVHAAREGRGPALVLVPMNDWAEPAEELPVPAPTLLRRSAAADPAAVAEVADLLAEATAPALVVGAGADSAGTWSALTALAERLNCPVWQEPFGARAGFPQDHRLFAGHLPADRPRLRTTLAPYDLVLCVGAPFLRQYPYAPGRLTDARVVVVTDDPAEAQRAPAELAVVTALPDFCDRLARRTPPRPRPAAAEPIRHAAHAEPPSPGERLSPAHVLAALARRLPADTVVVEETPSSRPDLHALLPARAPLGFLSAAMGGLGFALPAAIGVRMGQPRRPVVAIVGDGSSLYQIQSLWTAVHYGVGAVFVVLANGRYAVMDKLAEQQGGKPPWPAFDEVSVAGLAESLGCPVRRITEYGDLCEALDTLVPGLPDRTEPLVLEVSVAVGDDFRP
;
A
#
# COMPACT_ATOMS: atom_id res chain seq x y z
N MET A 1 -48.20 -1.90 -12.76
CA MET A 1 -49.20 -2.97 -12.70
C MET A 1 -48.71 -4.00 -11.71
N THR A 2 -49.47 -4.05 -10.64
CA THR A 2 -49.80 -5.06 -9.64
C THR A 2 -48.75 -5.48 -8.62
N ARG A 3 -48.95 -4.97 -7.45
CA ARG A 3 -48.46 -5.38 -6.12
C ARG A 3 -49.24 -6.64 -5.68
N PRO A 4 -48.67 -7.57 -4.95
CA PRO A 4 -49.42 -8.46 -4.06
C PRO A 4 -49.23 -8.12 -2.56
N PRO A 5 -50.05 -8.70 -1.68
CA PRO A 5 -50.52 -8.04 -0.49
C PRO A 5 -49.81 -8.45 0.80
N THR A 6 -49.99 -7.62 1.83
CA THR A 6 -49.67 -7.80 3.24
C THR A 6 -50.46 -8.93 3.89
N ALA A 7 -49.86 -9.68 4.80
CA ALA A 7 -50.56 -10.44 5.82
C ALA A 7 -49.90 -10.26 7.19
N ASP A 8 -50.76 -9.87 8.12
CA ASP A 8 -50.61 -9.69 9.55
C ASP A 8 -50.35 -10.99 10.32
N GLY A 9 -49.76 -10.85 11.52
CA GLY A 9 -50.31 -11.60 12.62
C GLY A 9 -49.37 -12.24 13.63
N THR A 10 -49.18 -11.55 14.74
CA THR A 10 -49.19 -12.05 16.13
C THR A 10 -47.94 -12.80 16.68
N ALA A 11 -47.35 -12.15 17.69
CA ALA A 11 -46.56 -12.76 18.76
C ALA A 11 -47.44 -13.50 19.78
N PRO A 12 -46.90 -14.37 20.58
CA PRO A 12 -47.13 -14.28 22.02
C PRO A 12 -45.87 -14.46 22.90
N SER A 13 -45.68 -13.53 23.82
CA SER A 13 -45.68 -13.61 25.29
C SER A 13 -44.76 -14.60 26.02
N THR A 14 -43.86 -14.00 26.79
CA THR A 14 -43.12 -14.51 27.94
C THR A 14 -44.00 -15.10 29.07
N PRO A 15 -43.44 -15.88 29.97
CA PRO A 15 -43.66 -15.62 31.38
C PRO A 15 -42.39 -15.58 32.25
N THR A 16 -42.57 -14.87 33.34
CA THR A 16 -41.70 -14.41 34.40
C THR A 16 -41.38 -15.44 35.49
N ALA A 17 -40.16 -15.29 36.06
CA ALA A 17 -39.77 -15.19 37.47
C ALA A 17 -40.16 -16.25 38.54
N GLY A 18 -39.19 -16.57 39.39
CA GLY A 18 -39.33 -17.19 40.72
C GLY A 18 -37.96 -17.57 41.32
N THR A 19 -37.37 -16.72 41.99
CA THR A 19 -36.90 -16.45 43.36
C THR A 19 -36.33 -17.63 44.17
N ALA A 20 -35.12 -17.41 44.67
CA ALA A 20 -34.59 -17.48 46.05
C ALA A 20 -34.18 -18.80 46.68
N GLY A 21 -32.92 -18.83 47.14
CA GLY A 21 -32.66 -19.03 48.56
C GLY A 21 -31.66 -20.12 48.96
N THR A 22 -30.62 -19.62 49.58
CA THR A 22 -29.90 -20.10 50.78
C THR A 22 -28.71 -21.03 50.68
N THR A 23 -27.59 -20.47 51.08
CA THR A 23 -26.41 -21.16 51.68
C THR A 23 -26.73 -21.77 53.04
N PRO A 24 -26.02 -22.81 53.50
CA PRO A 24 -25.09 -22.58 54.60
C PRO A 24 -23.76 -23.35 54.64
N THR A 25 -22.79 -22.65 55.19
CA THR A 25 -21.71 -22.99 56.18
C THR A 25 -21.00 -24.33 56.26
N ALA A 26 -19.71 -24.18 56.54
CA ALA A 26 -18.60 -25.06 56.76
C ALA A 26 -18.76 -26.17 57.87
N GLY A 27 -18.03 -27.27 57.69
CA GLY A 27 -17.79 -28.29 58.70
C GLY A 27 -16.53 -29.11 58.39
N THR A 28 -15.64 -29.16 59.36
CA THR A 28 -14.31 -29.75 59.50
C THR A 28 -14.20 -31.24 59.20
N ALA A 29 -12.97 -31.67 58.81
CA ALA A 29 -12.47 -33.01 58.57
C ALA A 29 -12.52 -33.93 59.80
N PRO A 30 -12.34 -35.26 59.64
CA PRO A 30 -10.99 -35.85 59.79
C PRO A 30 -10.64 -36.99 58.81
N ALA A 31 -9.35 -37.36 58.84
CA ALA A 31 -8.63 -38.35 58.08
C ALA A 31 -9.14 -39.77 58.19
N GLY A 32 -9.08 -40.55 57.11
CA GLY A 32 -9.25 -41.99 57.06
C GLY A 32 -8.73 -42.53 55.74
N THR A 33 -7.61 -43.25 55.82
CA THR A 33 -6.99 -44.01 54.73
C THR A 33 -7.91 -45.15 54.27
N ALA A 34 -8.24 -45.21 53.01
CA ALA A 34 -8.73 -46.41 52.34
C ALA A 34 -8.36 -46.40 50.86
N ASP A 35 -7.63 -47.39 50.47
CA ASP A 35 -7.24 -47.83 49.17
C ASP A 35 -8.49 -48.00 48.25
N VAL A 36 -8.71 -47.12 47.31
CA VAL A 36 -9.77 -47.29 46.32
C VAL A 36 -9.10 -47.41 44.92
N ARG A 37 -9.00 -48.64 44.48
CA ARG A 37 -8.76 -48.97 43.07
C ARG A 37 -9.85 -48.31 42.27
N THR A 38 -9.52 -47.18 41.64
CA THR A 38 -10.37 -46.54 40.65
C THR A 38 -10.42 -47.42 39.40
N ALA A 39 -11.57 -48.05 39.20
CA ALA A 39 -11.92 -48.66 37.93
C ALA A 39 -11.95 -47.55 36.86
N THR A 40 -10.98 -47.58 35.94
CA THR A 40 -10.96 -46.76 34.73
C THR A 40 -12.14 -47.18 33.87
N THR A 41 -13.19 -46.36 33.88
CA THR A 41 -14.27 -46.46 32.90
C THR A 41 -13.66 -46.33 31.51
N PRO A 42 -13.94 -47.24 30.56
CA PRO A 42 -13.45 -47.11 29.20
C PRO A 42 -13.97 -45.78 28.60
N ARG A 43 -13.08 -44.86 28.24
CA ARG A 43 -13.42 -43.65 27.54
C ARG A 43 -14.11 -44.05 26.23
N ALA A 44 -15.36 -43.59 26.04
CA ALA A 44 -16.09 -43.83 24.80
C ALA A 44 -15.20 -43.48 23.60
N PRO A 45 -15.20 -44.28 22.53
CA PRO A 45 -14.42 -43.99 21.34
C PRO A 45 -14.80 -42.60 20.84
N ARG A 46 -13.80 -41.72 20.79
CA ARG A 46 -13.95 -40.37 20.26
C ARG A 46 -14.45 -40.54 18.81
N ALA A 47 -15.56 -39.89 18.47
CA ALA A 47 -16.03 -39.87 17.08
C ALA A 47 -14.86 -39.62 16.15
N PRO A 48 -14.74 -40.35 15.03
CA PRO A 48 -13.64 -40.16 14.10
C PRO A 48 -13.63 -38.67 13.71
N ARG A 49 -12.47 -38.00 13.91
CA ARG A 49 -12.29 -36.65 13.38
C ARG A 49 -12.53 -36.72 11.88
N PRO A 50 -13.28 -35.74 11.29
CA PRO A 50 -13.35 -35.66 9.85
C PRO A 50 -11.94 -35.65 9.27
N PRO A 51 -11.70 -36.30 8.13
CA PRO A 51 -10.38 -36.34 7.53
C PRO A 51 -9.89 -34.89 7.32
N HIS A 52 -8.65 -34.59 7.72
CA HIS A 52 -8.00 -33.31 7.49
C HIS A 52 -7.81 -33.11 5.99
N THR A 53 -8.35 -32.04 5.44
CA THR A 53 -8.33 -31.75 4.00
C THR A 53 -7.15 -30.83 3.62
N VAL A 54 -6.84 -30.74 2.34
CA VAL A 54 -5.87 -29.77 1.80
C VAL A 54 -6.28 -28.34 2.17
N ARG A 55 -7.59 -28.04 2.19
CA ARG A 55 -8.14 -26.77 2.66
C ARG A 55 -7.76 -26.49 4.12
N ASP A 56 -7.95 -27.46 5.01
CA ASP A 56 -7.61 -27.31 6.42
C ASP A 56 -6.11 -27.08 6.61
N ALA A 57 -5.29 -27.86 5.91
CA ALA A 57 -3.83 -27.71 5.94
C ALA A 57 -3.38 -26.35 5.36
N ALA A 58 -4.06 -25.84 4.34
CA ALA A 58 -3.81 -24.50 3.79
C ALA A 58 -4.14 -23.40 4.80
N PHE A 59 -5.27 -23.50 5.51
CA PHE A 59 -5.61 -22.55 6.58
C PHE A 59 -4.59 -22.60 7.73
N ASP A 60 -4.07 -23.78 8.07
CA ASP A 60 -3.01 -23.89 9.06
C ASP A 60 -1.72 -23.18 8.63
N VAL A 61 -1.33 -23.29 7.35
CA VAL A 61 -0.20 -22.51 6.80
C VAL A 61 -0.47 -21.01 6.89
N LEU A 62 -1.67 -20.55 6.51
CA LEU A 62 -2.03 -19.13 6.57
C LEU A 62 -1.95 -18.60 8.00
N ARG A 63 -2.47 -19.32 8.98
CA ARG A 63 -2.39 -18.99 10.43
C ARG A 63 -0.95 -18.91 10.92
N LEU A 64 -0.13 -19.90 10.57
CA LEU A 64 1.30 -19.94 10.95
C LEU A 64 2.07 -18.74 10.42
N HIS A 65 1.64 -18.17 9.29
CA HIS A 65 2.26 -17.00 8.68
C HIS A 65 1.57 -15.67 9.04
N GLY A 66 0.48 -15.70 9.81
CA GLY A 66 -0.30 -14.52 10.19
C GLY A 66 -1.10 -13.90 9.04
N LEU A 67 -1.43 -14.70 8.01
CA LEU A 67 -2.24 -14.29 6.86
C LEU A 67 -3.72 -14.56 7.15
N THR A 68 -4.32 -13.78 8.04
CA THR A 68 -5.69 -13.99 8.53
C THR A 68 -6.70 -13.01 7.94
N THR A 69 -6.27 -12.00 7.18
CA THR A 69 -7.15 -11.09 6.44
C THR A 69 -7.04 -11.41 4.94
N LEU A 70 -8.16 -11.79 4.31
CA LEU A 70 -8.27 -12.22 2.93
C LEU A 70 -9.01 -11.15 2.10
N PHE A 71 -8.33 -10.49 1.18
CA PHE A 71 -8.92 -9.57 0.22
C PHE A 71 -9.37 -10.35 -1.04
N ALA A 72 -10.62 -10.22 -1.44
CA ALA A 72 -11.16 -11.02 -2.53
C ALA A 72 -12.28 -10.36 -3.33
N ASN A 73 -12.42 -10.81 -4.58
CA ASN A 73 -13.63 -10.76 -5.38
C ASN A 73 -13.83 -12.18 -5.95
N PRO A 74 -14.59 -13.06 -5.25
CA PRO A 74 -14.61 -14.47 -5.56
C PRO A 74 -15.57 -14.81 -6.71
N GLY A 75 -15.27 -15.90 -7.42
CA GLY A 75 -16.18 -16.56 -8.34
C GLY A 75 -16.42 -18.02 -7.97
N SER A 76 -16.87 -18.82 -8.92
CA SER A 76 -17.27 -20.21 -8.67
C SER A 76 -16.14 -21.14 -8.26
N THR A 77 -14.91 -20.87 -8.68
CA THR A 77 -13.74 -21.72 -8.36
C THR A 77 -13.21 -21.52 -6.95
N GLU A 78 -13.64 -20.48 -6.24
CA GLU A 78 -13.23 -20.18 -4.87
C GLU A 78 -14.26 -20.63 -3.82
N VAL A 79 -15.46 -21.00 -4.23
CA VAL A 79 -16.57 -21.38 -3.33
C VAL A 79 -16.15 -22.52 -2.40
N SER A 80 -15.45 -23.55 -2.91
CA SER A 80 -14.99 -24.69 -2.11
C SER A 80 -13.96 -24.32 -1.04
N LEU A 81 -13.19 -23.25 -1.25
CA LEU A 81 -12.30 -22.70 -0.22
C LEU A 81 -13.08 -21.87 0.81
N LEU A 82 -14.04 -21.06 0.35
CA LEU A 82 -14.69 -20.03 1.16
C LEU A 82 -15.91 -20.50 1.95
N THR A 83 -16.57 -21.60 1.53
CA THR A 83 -17.72 -22.14 2.26
C THR A 83 -17.29 -22.51 3.68
N ASP A 84 -18.05 -22.08 4.67
CA ASP A 84 -17.71 -22.27 6.10
C ASP A 84 -16.29 -21.80 6.43
N LEU A 85 -15.96 -20.55 5.99
CA LEU A 85 -14.67 -19.92 6.29
C LEU A 85 -14.51 -19.84 7.82
N PRO A 86 -13.37 -20.28 8.38
CA PRO A 86 -13.13 -20.20 9.82
C PRO A 86 -13.27 -18.77 10.38
N GLU A 87 -13.87 -18.60 11.55
CA GLU A 87 -14.15 -17.30 12.17
C GLU A 87 -12.89 -16.45 12.46
N ASP A 88 -11.74 -17.09 12.57
CA ASP A 88 -10.45 -16.42 12.75
C ASP A 88 -9.82 -15.89 11.46
N LEU A 89 -10.48 -16.11 10.31
CA LEU A 89 -10.11 -15.57 9.01
C LEU A 89 -11.10 -14.49 8.60
N GLU A 90 -10.62 -13.25 8.52
CA GLU A 90 -11.39 -12.10 8.08
C GLU A 90 -11.50 -12.07 6.54
N PHE A 91 -12.71 -11.95 6.02
CA PHE A 91 -12.96 -11.83 4.58
C PHE A 91 -13.29 -10.38 4.23
N VAL A 92 -12.52 -9.78 3.31
CA VAL A 92 -12.73 -8.42 2.82
C VAL A 92 -13.11 -8.46 1.35
N LEU A 93 -14.38 -8.18 1.06
CA LEU A 93 -14.89 -8.07 -0.31
C LEU A 93 -14.56 -6.71 -0.92
N ALA A 94 -14.00 -6.72 -2.12
CA ALA A 94 -13.96 -5.55 -2.97
C ALA A 94 -14.59 -5.87 -4.34
N LEU A 95 -15.31 -4.90 -4.92
CA LEU A 95 -16.19 -5.12 -6.08
C LEU A 95 -15.46 -5.14 -7.43
N HIS A 96 -14.12 -5.17 -7.41
CA HIS A 96 -13.28 -5.31 -8.60
C HIS A 96 -11.88 -5.78 -8.18
N GLU A 97 -11.24 -6.60 -8.98
CA GLU A 97 -9.95 -7.22 -8.65
C GLU A 97 -8.80 -6.21 -8.55
N GLY A 98 -8.84 -5.12 -9.30
CA GLY A 98 -7.93 -3.98 -9.12
C GLY A 98 -8.06 -3.35 -7.75
N SER A 99 -9.29 -3.23 -7.22
CA SER A 99 -9.56 -2.76 -5.86
C SER A 99 -9.07 -3.76 -4.80
N VAL A 100 -9.26 -5.07 -5.04
CA VAL A 100 -8.75 -6.14 -4.16
C VAL A 100 -7.23 -6.01 -3.99
N VAL A 101 -6.50 -5.97 -5.12
CA VAL A 101 -5.03 -5.90 -5.09
C VAL A 101 -4.54 -4.54 -4.57
N GLY A 102 -5.24 -3.44 -4.91
CA GLY A 102 -4.91 -2.10 -4.41
C GLY A 102 -5.04 -2.00 -2.89
N ALA A 103 -6.15 -2.50 -2.32
CA ALA A 103 -6.37 -2.55 -0.87
C ALA A 103 -5.34 -3.46 -0.17
N ALA A 104 -5.11 -4.66 -0.71
CA ALA A 104 -4.08 -5.56 -0.20
C ALA A 104 -2.68 -4.92 -0.23
N THR A 105 -2.36 -4.14 -1.29
CA THR A 105 -1.10 -3.40 -1.41
C THR A 105 -0.96 -2.35 -0.29
N GLY A 106 -1.97 -1.52 -0.08
CA GLY A 106 -1.98 -0.54 1.01
C GLY A 106 -1.83 -1.19 2.38
N TRP A 107 -2.57 -2.27 2.63
CA TRP A 107 -2.50 -3.03 3.88
C TRP A 107 -1.11 -3.64 4.11
N ALA A 108 -0.53 -4.28 3.08
CA ALA A 108 0.78 -4.91 3.16
C ALA A 108 1.89 -3.90 3.50
N LEU A 109 1.86 -2.72 2.86
CA LEU A 109 2.82 -1.65 3.13
C LEU A 109 2.64 -1.05 4.53
N ALA A 110 1.39 -0.89 4.97
CA ALA A 110 1.08 -0.35 6.30
C ALA A 110 1.46 -1.30 7.44
N ARG A 111 1.34 -2.62 7.21
CA ARG A 111 1.66 -3.66 8.19
C ARG A 111 3.08 -4.18 8.10
N GLU A 112 3.80 -3.84 7.02
CA GLU A 112 5.12 -4.42 6.68
C GLU A 112 5.10 -5.95 6.64
N GLN A 113 3.97 -6.52 6.20
CA GLN A 113 3.70 -7.96 6.15
C GLN A 113 3.03 -8.33 4.84
N PRO A 114 3.15 -9.59 4.37
CA PRO A 114 2.39 -10.04 3.22
C PRO A 114 0.89 -9.95 3.46
N ALA A 115 0.14 -9.49 2.45
CA ALA A 115 -1.32 -9.57 2.42
C ALA A 115 -1.77 -10.77 1.58
N LEU A 116 -2.90 -11.39 1.98
CA LEU A 116 -3.50 -12.49 1.25
C LEU A 116 -4.57 -11.97 0.30
N VAL A 117 -4.48 -12.38 -0.97
CA VAL A 117 -5.39 -12.02 -2.07
C VAL A 117 -5.96 -13.28 -2.69
N LEU A 118 -7.24 -13.25 -3.06
CA LEU A 118 -7.91 -14.34 -3.79
C LEU A 118 -8.56 -13.79 -5.06
N LEU A 119 -8.23 -14.37 -6.21
CA LEU A 119 -8.69 -13.97 -7.55
C LEU A 119 -9.31 -15.14 -8.31
N HIS A 120 -10.37 -14.83 -9.09
CA HIS A 120 -11.10 -15.81 -9.87
C HIS A 120 -10.49 -16.00 -11.26
N THR A 121 -9.93 -17.15 -11.54
CA THR A 121 -9.47 -17.61 -12.86
C THR A 121 -8.89 -16.52 -13.78
N THR A 122 -9.15 -16.61 -15.09
CA THR A 122 -8.67 -15.64 -16.11
C THR A 122 -9.26 -14.25 -15.89
N ALA A 123 -10.55 -14.15 -15.57
CA ALA A 123 -11.21 -12.85 -15.41
C ALA A 123 -10.62 -12.08 -14.22
N GLY A 124 -10.55 -12.72 -13.05
CA GLY A 124 -10.02 -12.08 -11.85
C GLY A 124 -8.53 -11.75 -11.95
N LEU A 125 -7.71 -12.73 -12.39
CA LEU A 125 -6.27 -12.46 -12.58
C LEU A 125 -6.04 -11.42 -13.67
N GLY A 126 -6.77 -11.51 -14.80
CA GLY A 126 -6.65 -10.56 -15.91
C GLY A 126 -6.97 -9.12 -15.51
N ASN A 127 -8.09 -8.90 -14.81
CA ASN A 127 -8.47 -7.59 -14.29
C ASN A 127 -7.47 -7.03 -13.27
N ALA A 128 -6.73 -7.91 -12.59
CA ALA A 128 -5.76 -7.52 -11.56
C ALA A 128 -4.36 -7.21 -12.09
N VAL A 129 -3.99 -7.53 -13.34
CA VAL A 129 -2.60 -7.46 -13.84
C VAL A 129 -1.98 -6.08 -13.62
N GLY A 130 -2.69 -4.99 -13.94
CA GLY A 130 -2.19 -3.64 -13.74
C GLY A 130 -1.93 -3.30 -12.27
N ALA A 131 -2.82 -3.76 -11.38
CA ALA A 131 -2.66 -3.59 -9.93
C ALA A 131 -1.53 -4.46 -9.36
N LEU A 132 -1.34 -5.69 -9.88
CA LEU A 132 -0.19 -6.55 -9.53
C LEU A 132 1.13 -5.92 -9.97
N ALA A 133 1.16 -5.30 -11.16
CA ALA A 133 2.31 -4.53 -11.63
C ALA A 133 2.63 -3.36 -10.69
N THR A 134 1.62 -2.61 -10.26
CA THR A 134 1.76 -1.54 -9.27
C THR A 134 2.28 -2.08 -7.93
N ALA A 135 1.71 -3.17 -7.41
CA ALA A 135 2.18 -3.83 -6.19
C ALA A 135 3.66 -4.25 -6.29
N ARG A 136 4.07 -4.78 -7.46
CA ARG A 136 5.47 -5.16 -7.73
C ARG A 136 6.42 -3.97 -7.65
N VAL A 137 6.08 -2.87 -8.32
CA VAL A 137 6.95 -1.67 -8.35
C VAL A 137 6.93 -0.92 -7.01
N ASN A 138 5.80 -0.94 -6.31
CA ASN A 138 5.68 -0.41 -4.95
C ASN A 138 6.36 -1.31 -3.90
N ARG A 139 6.86 -2.49 -4.30
CA ARG A 139 7.53 -3.47 -3.43
C ARG A 139 6.64 -3.97 -2.30
N ALA A 140 5.34 -4.15 -2.59
CA ALA A 140 4.36 -4.67 -1.64
C ALA A 140 4.32 -6.21 -1.68
N PRO A 141 4.58 -6.91 -0.57
CA PRO A 141 4.51 -8.35 -0.53
C PRO A 141 3.05 -8.82 -0.56
N LEU A 142 2.66 -9.59 -1.58
CA LEU A 142 1.34 -10.17 -1.70
C LEU A 142 1.42 -11.68 -1.92
N VAL A 143 0.57 -12.45 -1.25
CA VAL A 143 0.32 -13.86 -1.56
C VAL A 143 -1.01 -13.93 -2.28
N VAL A 144 -1.00 -14.33 -3.54
CA VAL A 144 -2.17 -14.28 -4.41
C VAL A 144 -2.59 -15.70 -4.77
N LEU A 145 -3.70 -16.15 -4.19
CA LEU A 145 -4.37 -17.37 -4.61
C LEU A 145 -5.18 -17.08 -5.87
N VAL A 146 -5.05 -17.92 -6.88
CA VAL A 146 -5.86 -17.83 -8.10
C VAL A 146 -6.56 -19.15 -8.30
N GLY A 147 -7.89 -19.12 -8.30
CA GLY A 147 -8.70 -20.30 -8.55
C GLY A 147 -8.57 -20.80 -9.98
N GLN A 148 -8.66 -22.10 -10.17
CA GLN A 148 -8.66 -22.77 -11.46
C GLN A 148 -9.80 -23.81 -11.49
N GLN A 149 -10.20 -24.19 -12.67
CA GLN A 149 -11.16 -25.27 -12.88
C GLN A 149 -10.64 -26.62 -12.38
N ASP A 150 -11.58 -27.53 -12.14
CA ASP A 150 -11.33 -28.88 -11.64
C ASP A 150 -10.22 -29.58 -12.46
N ARG A 151 -9.19 -30.03 -11.76
CA ARG A 151 -8.00 -30.67 -12.32
C ARG A 151 -8.31 -31.84 -13.26
N ARG A 152 -9.38 -32.58 -12.98
CA ARG A 152 -9.76 -33.82 -13.69
C ARG A 152 -10.20 -33.58 -15.12
N HIS A 153 -10.65 -32.37 -15.46
CA HIS A 153 -11.06 -32.06 -16.84
C HIS A 153 -10.43 -30.81 -17.44
N LEU A 154 -9.36 -30.30 -16.85
CA LEU A 154 -8.60 -29.18 -17.44
C LEU A 154 -8.13 -29.44 -18.87
N ALA A 155 -7.83 -30.71 -19.20
CA ALA A 155 -7.42 -31.10 -20.54
C ALA A 155 -8.52 -30.91 -21.62
N GLN A 156 -9.79 -30.83 -21.21
CA GLN A 156 -10.93 -30.54 -22.09
C GLN A 156 -11.24 -29.04 -22.18
N GLU A 157 -10.43 -28.18 -21.56
CA GLU A 157 -10.64 -26.73 -21.49
C GLU A 157 -12.09 -26.35 -21.09
N PRO A 158 -12.56 -26.77 -19.89
CA PRO A 158 -13.94 -26.52 -19.47
C PRO A 158 -14.21 -25.02 -19.35
N PHE A 159 -15.50 -24.66 -19.31
CA PHE A 159 -15.92 -23.27 -19.08
C PHE A 159 -15.18 -22.65 -17.89
N LEU A 160 -14.67 -21.43 -18.04
CA LEU A 160 -13.82 -20.70 -17.08
C LEU A 160 -12.43 -21.30 -16.83
N ALA A 161 -11.98 -22.29 -17.60
CA ALA A 161 -10.58 -22.71 -17.52
C ALA A 161 -9.66 -21.58 -18.01
N GLY A 162 -8.57 -21.32 -17.26
CA GLY A 162 -7.62 -20.25 -17.57
C GLY A 162 -6.21 -20.75 -17.89
N ARG A 163 -5.52 -20.06 -18.80
CA ARG A 163 -4.08 -20.18 -19.02
C ARG A 163 -3.36 -19.22 -18.08
N LEU A 164 -3.35 -19.55 -16.78
CA LEU A 164 -3.06 -18.60 -15.71
C LEU A 164 -1.56 -18.36 -15.46
N ALA A 165 -0.72 -19.38 -15.69
CA ALA A 165 0.68 -19.35 -15.27
C ALA A 165 1.51 -18.20 -15.87
N GLY A 166 1.17 -17.75 -17.08
CA GLY A 166 1.85 -16.63 -17.76
C GLY A 166 1.02 -15.35 -17.86
N LEU A 167 -0.22 -15.33 -17.34
CA LEU A 167 -1.14 -14.22 -17.60
C LEU A 167 -0.69 -12.89 -16.98
N ALA A 168 -0.05 -12.93 -15.82
CA ALA A 168 0.51 -11.74 -15.16
C ALA A 168 1.94 -11.39 -15.62
N GLY A 169 2.47 -12.06 -16.66
CA GLY A 169 3.82 -11.82 -17.18
C GLY A 169 4.90 -11.98 -16.09
N ASP A 170 5.87 -11.07 -16.09
CA ASP A 170 7.03 -11.06 -15.18
C ASP A 170 6.79 -10.22 -13.91
N TYR A 171 5.58 -9.72 -13.68
CA TYR A 171 5.29 -8.93 -12.47
C TYR A 171 5.33 -9.75 -11.19
N PRO A 172 4.82 -11.01 -11.12
CA PRO A 172 4.99 -11.82 -9.93
C PRO A 172 6.45 -12.18 -9.67
N VAL A 173 6.86 -12.13 -8.39
CA VAL A 173 8.19 -12.62 -7.96
C VAL A 173 8.28 -14.14 -8.02
N ARG A 174 7.14 -14.82 -8.02
CA ARG A 174 7.01 -16.27 -8.11
C ARG A 174 5.61 -16.66 -8.57
N VAL A 175 5.52 -17.75 -9.35
CA VAL A 175 4.27 -18.42 -9.70
C VAL A 175 4.41 -19.89 -9.34
N GLU A 176 3.53 -20.40 -8.47
CA GLU A 176 3.43 -21.80 -8.08
C GLU A 176 2.23 -22.44 -8.75
N THR A 177 2.46 -23.57 -9.38
CA THR A 177 1.41 -24.44 -9.92
C THR A 177 1.57 -25.83 -9.31
N PRO A 178 0.93 -26.13 -8.16
CA PRO A 178 1.08 -27.41 -7.47
C PRO A 178 0.75 -28.59 -8.36
N ALA A 179 1.64 -29.59 -8.42
CA ALA A 179 1.43 -30.78 -9.26
C ALA A 179 0.31 -31.65 -8.71
N ARG A 180 0.15 -31.72 -7.40
CA ARG A 180 -0.90 -32.48 -6.67
C ARG A 180 -1.60 -31.54 -5.69
N ALA A 181 -2.81 -31.90 -5.30
CA ALA A 181 -3.55 -31.19 -4.26
C ALA A 181 -2.74 -31.07 -2.95
N GLN A 182 -2.08 -32.14 -2.53
CA GLN A 182 -1.28 -32.21 -1.31
C GLN A 182 -0.06 -31.26 -1.30
N ASP A 183 0.34 -30.76 -2.47
CA ASP A 183 1.47 -29.81 -2.60
C ASP A 183 1.03 -28.35 -2.33
N VAL A 184 -0.28 -28.06 -2.28
CA VAL A 184 -0.83 -26.70 -2.09
C VAL A 184 -0.35 -26.05 -0.79
N PRO A 185 -0.42 -26.68 0.40
CA PRO A 185 0.08 -26.06 1.64
C PRO A 185 1.56 -25.69 1.55
N GLY A 186 2.39 -26.54 0.95
CA GLY A 186 3.81 -26.27 0.75
C GLY A 186 4.05 -25.11 -0.25
N ALA A 187 3.25 -25.02 -1.32
CA ALA A 187 3.32 -23.93 -2.27
C ALA A 187 2.95 -22.59 -1.63
N LEU A 188 1.94 -22.55 -0.76
CA LEU A 188 1.59 -21.37 0.02
C LEU A 188 2.77 -20.89 0.89
N GLY A 189 3.40 -21.80 1.63
CA GLY A 189 4.58 -21.44 2.44
C GLY A 189 5.72 -20.85 1.58
N ARG A 190 6.01 -21.44 0.41
CA ARG A 190 7.00 -20.90 -0.53
C ARG A 190 6.58 -19.55 -1.10
N ALA A 191 5.30 -19.34 -1.40
CA ALA A 191 4.78 -18.07 -1.90
C ALA A 191 4.90 -16.95 -0.84
N VAL A 192 4.59 -17.24 0.42
CA VAL A 192 4.79 -16.29 1.54
C VAL A 192 6.26 -15.88 1.63
N HIS A 193 7.16 -16.87 1.58
CA HIS A 193 8.60 -16.62 1.62
C HIS A 193 9.04 -15.76 0.42
N ALA A 194 8.63 -16.13 -0.80
CA ALA A 194 8.98 -15.41 -2.01
C ALA A 194 8.43 -13.96 -2.01
N ALA A 195 7.20 -13.75 -1.55
CA ALA A 195 6.60 -12.43 -1.45
C ALA A 195 7.38 -11.50 -0.49
N ARG A 196 7.77 -12.02 0.69
CA ARG A 196 8.57 -11.28 1.68
C ARG A 196 9.95 -10.90 1.13
N GLU A 197 10.65 -11.89 0.58
CA GLU A 197 12.03 -11.74 0.11
C GLU A 197 12.12 -10.91 -1.17
N GLY A 198 11.23 -11.21 -2.13
CA GLY A 198 11.16 -10.52 -3.41
C GLY A 198 10.40 -9.20 -3.36
N ARG A 199 9.74 -8.89 -2.23
CA ARG A 199 8.91 -7.69 -2.04
C ARG A 199 7.99 -7.45 -3.22
N GLY A 200 7.08 -8.38 -3.45
CA GLY A 200 6.15 -8.33 -4.58
C GLY A 200 5.13 -9.47 -4.54
N PRO A 201 4.22 -9.52 -5.53
CA PRO A 201 3.22 -10.57 -5.62
C PRO A 201 3.81 -11.94 -5.89
N ALA A 202 3.41 -12.96 -5.12
CA ALA A 202 3.68 -14.38 -5.38
C ALA A 202 2.35 -15.09 -5.59
N LEU A 203 2.18 -15.75 -6.74
CA LEU A 203 0.94 -16.39 -7.16
C LEU A 203 0.96 -17.89 -6.84
N VAL A 204 -0.18 -18.42 -6.39
CA VAL A 204 -0.43 -19.87 -6.25
C VAL A 204 -1.71 -20.22 -6.99
N LEU A 205 -1.60 -21.03 -8.04
CA LEU A 205 -2.73 -21.44 -8.89
C LEU A 205 -3.30 -22.74 -8.35
N VAL A 206 -4.59 -22.72 -7.92
CA VAL A 206 -5.18 -23.87 -7.22
C VAL A 206 -6.48 -24.31 -7.91
N PRO A 207 -6.53 -25.54 -8.46
CA PRO A 207 -7.77 -26.14 -8.94
C PRO A 207 -8.82 -26.31 -7.84
N MET A 208 -10.08 -26.01 -8.14
CA MET A 208 -11.18 -25.97 -7.18
C MET A 208 -11.44 -27.28 -6.43
N ASN A 209 -11.15 -28.42 -7.06
CA ASN A 209 -11.32 -29.73 -6.44
C ASN A 209 -10.23 -30.07 -5.44
N ASP A 210 -9.06 -29.45 -5.53
CA ASP A 210 -7.91 -29.75 -4.66
C ASP A 210 -8.22 -29.47 -3.18
N TRP A 211 -9.09 -28.51 -2.88
CA TRP A 211 -9.45 -28.14 -1.52
C TRP A 211 -10.14 -29.26 -0.72
N ALA A 212 -10.89 -30.13 -1.40
CA ALA A 212 -11.61 -31.24 -0.78
C ALA A 212 -10.78 -32.52 -0.68
N GLU A 213 -9.62 -32.58 -1.34
CA GLU A 213 -8.76 -33.75 -1.30
C GLU A 213 -8.17 -33.95 0.13
N PRO A 214 -7.93 -35.20 0.56
CA PRO A 214 -7.25 -35.48 1.81
C PRO A 214 -5.85 -34.85 1.82
N ALA A 215 -5.51 -34.19 2.92
CA ALA A 215 -4.15 -33.73 3.16
C ALA A 215 -3.22 -34.90 3.47
N GLU A 216 -1.91 -34.71 3.32
CA GLU A 216 -0.94 -35.65 3.82
C GLU A 216 -0.99 -35.69 5.37
N GLU A 217 -0.71 -36.86 5.97
CA GLU A 217 -0.70 -37.02 7.42
C GLU A 217 0.44 -36.28 8.13
N LEU A 218 1.40 -35.77 7.36
CA LEU A 218 2.53 -35.01 7.88
C LEU A 218 2.07 -33.65 8.40
N PRO A 219 2.52 -33.23 9.58
CA PRO A 219 2.20 -31.90 10.09
C PRO A 219 2.77 -30.83 9.15
N VAL A 220 2.00 -29.75 8.96
CA VAL A 220 2.50 -28.57 8.25
C VAL A 220 3.77 -28.08 8.97
N PRO A 221 4.92 -28.01 8.27
CA PRO A 221 6.15 -27.58 8.91
C PRO A 221 6.04 -26.14 9.41
N ALA A 222 6.55 -25.88 10.60
CA ALA A 222 6.65 -24.52 11.10
C ALA A 222 7.43 -23.63 10.12
N PRO A 223 7.06 -22.33 9.98
CA PRO A 223 7.79 -21.41 9.13
C PRO A 223 9.26 -21.37 9.49
N THR A 224 10.13 -21.48 8.49
CA THR A 224 11.56 -21.31 8.70
C THR A 224 11.84 -19.90 9.18
N LEU A 225 12.52 -19.77 10.32
CA LEU A 225 13.00 -18.49 10.81
C LEU A 225 14.20 -18.04 9.94
N LEU A 226 13.93 -17.19 8.94
CA LEU A 226 14.98 -16.64 8.12
C LEU A 226 15.72 -15.52 8.87
N ARG A 227 17.03 -15.65 8.98
CA ARG A 227 17.93 -14.61 9.49
C ARG A 227 18.78 -14.11 8.34
N ARG A 228 18.63 -12.83 7.99
CA ARG A 228 19.57 -12.13 7.10
C ARG A 228 20.54 -11.32 7.94
N SER A 229 21.79 -11.22 7.50
CA SER A 229 22.71 -10.24 8.07
C SER A 229 22.15 -8.85 7.77
N ALA A 230 21.88 -8.08 8.84
CA ALA A 230 21.53 -6.67 8.71
C ALA A 230 22.77 -5.78 8.79
N ALA A 231 23.95 -6.34 9.09
CA ALA A 231 25.18 -5.60 9.22
C ALA A 231 25.75 -5.24 7.83
N ALA A 232 26.00 -3.97 7.63
CA ALA A 232 26.68 -3.47 6.45
C ALA A 232 28.16 -3.87 6.45
N ASP A 233 28.72 -4.11 5.26
CA ASP A 233 30.15 -4.34 5.10
C ASP A 233 30.93 -3.09 5.49
N PRO A 234 31.82 -3.16 6.52
CA PRO A 234 32.63 -2.02 6.93
C PRO A 234 33.52 -1.46 5.83
N ALA A 235 33.96 -2.30 4.87
CA ALA A 235 34.78 -1.86 3.75
C ALA A 235 33.95 -1.01 2.77
N ALA A 236 32.75 -1.43 2.43
CA ALA A 236 31.84 -0.67 1.57
C ALA A 236 31.42 0.67 2.25
N VAL A 237 31.19 0.66 3.57
CA VAL A 237 30.93 1.91 4.33
C VAL A 237 32.14 2.86 4.27
N ALA A 238 33.36 2.32 4.40
CA ALA A 238 34.58 3.10 4.31
C ALA A 238 34.75 3.73 2.93
N GLU A 239 34.59 2.95 1.87
CA GLU A 239 34.72 3.40 0.49
C GLU A 239 33.74 4.53 0.16
N VAL A 240 32.46 4.42 0.54
CA VAL A 240 31.47 5.49 0.33
C VAL A 240 31.78 6.72 1.19
N ALA A 241 32.28 6.53 2.42
CA ALA A 241 32.68 7.65 3.27
C ALA A 241 33.89 8.42 2.71
N ASP A 242 34.85 7.72 2.13
CA ASP A 242 36.05 8.30 1.50
C ASP A 242 35.64 9.10 0.24
N LEU A 243 34.74 8.56 -0.60
CA LEU A 243 34.15 9.28 -1.74
C LEU A 243 33.42 10.56 -1.31
N LEU A 244 32.64 10.50 -0.22
CA LEU A 244 31.98 11.68 0.35
C LEU A 244 32.98 12.69 0.91
N ALA A 245 34.10 12.25 1.47
CA ALA A 245 35.15 13.13 2.01
C ALA A 245 35.88 13.89 0.89
N GLU A 246 36.12 13.24 -0.25
CA GLU A 246 36.72 13.86 -1.44
C GLU A 246 35.80 14.85 -2.13
N ALA A 247 34.48 14.63 -2.11
CA ALA A 247 33.51 15.49 -2.77
C ALA A 247 33.49 16.90 -2.16
N THR A 248 33.43 17.92 -2.97
CA THR A 248 33.34 19.32 -2.52
C THR A 248 31.89 19.81 -2.40
N ALA A 249 31.01 19.29 -3.23
CA ALA A 249 29.58 19.62 -3.32
C ALA A 249 28.70 18.37 -3.46
N PRO A 250 28.59 17.51 -2.43
CA PRO A 250 27.76 16.33 -2.50
C PRO A 250 26.27 16.67 -2.40
N ALA A 251 25.42 15.79 -2.99
CA ALA A 251 23.98 15.77 -2.80
C ALA A 251 23.49 14.35 -2.49
N LEU A 252 22.42 14.24 -1.71
CA LEU A 252 21.72 12.98 -1.49
C LEU A 252 20.47 12.92 -2.39
N VAL A 253 20.19 11.75 -2.95
CA VAL A 253 18.94 11.43 -3.63
C VAL A 253 18.31 10.23 -2.94
N VAL A 254 17.09 10.37 -2.47
CA VAL A 254 16.39 9.34 -1.69
C VAL A 254 15.14 8.85 -2.40
N GLY A 255 14.68 7.67 -2.06
CA GLY A 255 13.46 7.10 -2.60
C GLY A 255 12.78 6.11 -1.66
N ALA A 256 11.80 5.36 -2.20
CA ALA A 256 10.93 4.48 -1.44
C ALA A 256 11.66 3.39 -0.63
N GLY A 257 12.86 2.96 -1.05
CA GLY A 257 13.66 1.99 -0.31
C GLY A 257 14.19 2.54 1.02
N ALA A 258 14.36 3.86 1.13
CA ALA A 258 14.81 4.53 2.33
C ALA A 258 13.68 4.83 3.34
N ASP A 259 12.42 4.51 3.01
CA ASP A 259 11.25 4.81 3.83
C ASP A 259 11.15 3.89 5.05
N SER A 260 11.93 4.18 6.07
CA SER A 260 11.84 3.59 7.40
C SER A 260 12.36 4.53 8.46
N ALA A 261 11.88 4.42 9.69
CA ALA A 261 12.29 5.31 10.79
C ALA A 261 13.81 5.29 11.03
N GLY A 262 14.43 4.11 10.97
CA GLY A 262 15.88 3.97 11.15
C GLY A 262 16.69 4.64 10.03
N THR A 263 16.27 4.45 8.77
CA THR A 263 16.94 5.07 7.62
C THR A 263 16.73 6.58 7.61
N TRP A 264 15.53 7.09 7.91
CA TRP A 264 15.26 8.52 7.99
C TRP A 264 16.15 9.21 9.02
N SER A 265 16.24 8.64 10.23
CA SER A 265 17.12 9.18 11.29
C SER A 265 18.59 9.21 10.86
N ALA A 266 19.07 8.13 10.26
CA ALA A 266 20.46 8.04 9.81
C ALA A 266 20.77 8.99 8.65
N LEU A 267 19.87 9.11 7.68
CA LEU A 267 20.02 10.04 6.54
C LEU A 267 19.93 11.50 6.98
N THR A 268 19.08 11.82 7.95
CA THR A 268 19.02 13.16 8.55
C THR A 268 20.38 13.51 9.19
N ALA A 269 20.92 12.63 10.02
CA ALA A 269 22.23 12.83 10.62
C ALA A 269 23.35 12.95 9.58
N LEU A 270 23.32 12.15 8.50
CA LEU A 270 24.30 12.22 7.41
C LEU A 270 24.19 13.56 6.65
N ALA A 271 22.98 13.95 6.26
CA ALA A 271 22.74 15.21 5.55
C ALA A 271 23.19 16.43 6.38
N GLU A 272 22.93 16.42 7.70
CA GLU A 272 23.35 17.47 8.60
C GLU A 272 24.86 17.53 8.77
N ARG A 273 25.55 16.38 8.85
CA ARG A 273 27.03 16.31 8.92
C ARG A 273 27.67 16.83 7.62
N LEU A 274 27.13 16.44 6.48
CA LEU A 274 27.60 16.90 5.17
C LEU A 274 27.17 18.33 4.87
N ASN A 275 26.16 18.85 5.55
CA ASN A 275 25.45 20.10 5.24
C ASN A 275 25.09 20.17 3.76
N CYS A 276 24.49 19.11 3.20
CA CYS A 276 24.19 18.96 1.79
C CYS A 276 22.69 18.84 1.54
N PRO A 277 22.21 19.19 0.33
CA PRO A 277 20.81 19.03 -0.05
C PRO A 277 20.42 17.57 -0.16
N VAL A 278 19.15 17.30 0.17
CA VAL A 278 18.50 16.00 -0.03
C VAL A 278 17.36 16.17 -1.02
N TRP A 279 17.43 15.42 -2.10
CA TRP A 279 16.42 15.36 -3.16
C TRP A 279 15.62 14.07 -3.09
N GLN A 280 14.32 14.14 -3.34
CA GLN A 280 13.48 12.97 -3.57
C GLN A 280 13.51 12.61 -5.06
N GLU A 281 13.58 11.33 -5.40
CA GLU A 281 13.41 10.87 -6.79
C GLU A 281 11.97 11.16 -7.30
N PRO A 282 11.77 11.41 -8.62
CA PRO A 282 10.52 12.03 -9.11
C PRO A 282 9.30 11.09 -9.09
N PHE A 283 9.51 9.76 -9.18
CA PHE A 283 8.43 8.77 -9.34
C PHE A 283 8.38 7.76 -8.19
N GLY A 284 8.84 8.15 -7.00
CA GLY A 284 8.86 7.30 -5.83
C GLY A 284 7.47 6.97 -5.31
N ALA A 285 7.27 5.68 -4.96
CA ALA A 285 6.06 5.27 -4.27
C ALA A 285 5.92 5.89 -2.88
N ARG A 286 7.06 6.19 -2.22
CA ARG A 286 7.12 6.65 -0.83
C ARG A 286 8.26 7.64 -0.64
N ALA A 287 8.14 8.48 0.38
CA ALA A 287 9.18 9.43 0.73
C ALA A 287 10.34 8.73 1.44
N GLY A 288 11.57 9.08 1.07
CA GLY A 288 12.79 8.52 1.67
C GLY A 288 13.44 9.40 2.75
N PHE A 289 12.84 10.55 3.07
CA PHE A 289 13.39 11.56 3.98
C PHE A 289 12.30 12.50 4.51
N PRO A 290 12.44 13.11 5.70
CA PRO A 290 11.48 14.12 6.18
C PRO A 290 11.45 15.31 5.22
N GLN A 291 10.30 15.51 4.56
CA GLN A 291 10.18 16.54 3.51
C GLN A 291 9.99 17.96 4.05
N ASP A 292 9.79 18.13 5.34
CA ASP A 292 9.80 19.41 6.05
C ASP A 292 11.18 19.76 6.66
N HIS A 293 12.17 18.90 6.51
CA HIS A 293 13.53 19.17 6.99
C HIS A 293 14.21 20.29 6.20
N ARG A 294 14.97 21.16 6.88
CA ARG A 294 15.66 22.33 6.28
C ARG A 294 16.59 22.01 5.10
N LEU A 295 17.11 20.79 5.01
CA LEU A 295 17.99 20.34 3.91
C LEU A 295 17.24 19.61 2.79
N PHE A 296 15.93 19.43 2.92
CA PHE A 296 15.13 18.85 1.84
C PHE A 296 14.99 19.88 0.70
N ALA A 297 15.53 19.56 -0.46
CA ALA A 297 15.59 20.46 -1.60
C ALA A 297 14.38 20.32 -2.55
N GLY A 298 13.56 19.27 -2.36
CA GLY A 298 12.38 19.00 -3.20
C GLY A 298 12.49 17.70 -3.98
N HIS A 299 11.64 17.56 -4.99
CA HIS A 299 11.65 16.43 -5.91
C HIS A 299 12.49 16.76 -7.14
N LEU A 300 13.29 15.79 -7.60
CA LEU A 300 14.05 15.95 -8.83
C LEU A 300 13.11 16.06 -10.05
N PRO A 301 13.45 16.86 -11.06
CA PRO A 301 12.70 16.88 -12.31
C PRO A 301 12.74 15.52 -13.03
N ALA A 302 11.61 15.14 -13.63
CA ALA A 302 11.51 13.92 -14.43
C ALA A 302 12.17 14.08 -15.81
N ASP A 303 12.18 15.28 -16.38
CA ASP A 303 12.82 15.53 -17.67
C ASP A 303 14.35 15.68 -17.53
N ARG A 304 15.07 15.12 -18.49
CA ARG A 304 16.54 15.07 -18.45
C ARG A 304 17.23 16.41 -18.52
N PRO A 305 16.84 17.37 -19.34
CA PRO A 305 17.44 18.70 -19.36
C PRO A 305 17.37 19.41 -18.00
N ARG A 306 16.19 19.45 -17.38
CA ARG A 306 16.00 20.08 -16.07
C ARG A 306 16.73 19.33 -14.98
N LEU A 307 16.67 17.97 -14.99
CA LEU A 307 17.43 17.14 -14.06
C LEU A 307 18.92 17.46 -14.10
N ARG A 308 19.50 17.52 -15.31
CA ARG A 308 20.92 17.83 -15.49
C ARG A 308 21.27 19.22 -14.96
N THR A 309 20.42 20.22 -15.21
CA THR A 309 20.59 21.58 -14.67
C THR A 309 20.52 21.57 -13.13
N THR A 310 19.55 20.83 -12.56
CA THR A 310 19.38 20.71 -11.10
C THR A 310 20.60 20.05 -10.44
N LEU A 311 21.18 19.04 -11.07
CA LEU A 311 22.32 18.31 -10.54
C LEU A 311 23.68 18.92 -10.90
N ALA A 312 23.76 19.89 -11.81
CA ALA A 312 24.99 20.52 -12.28
C ALA A 312 25.88 21.13 -11.14
N PRO A 313 25.32 21.69 -10.05
CA PRO A 313 26.14 22.22 -8.96
C PRO A 313 26.89 21.16 -8.14
N TYR A 314 26.57 19.87 -8.28
CA TYR A 314 27.08 18.80 -7.44
C TYR A 314 28.17 18.01 -8.16
N ASP A 315 29.21 17.62 -7.44
CA ASP A 315 30.30 16.78 -7.94
C ASP A 315 30.10 15.29 -7.59
N LEU A 316 29.26 15.00 -6.56
CA LEU A 316 28.91 13.64 -6.17
C LEU A 316 27.42 13.56 -5.80
N VAL A 317 26.74 12.55 -6.33
CA VAL A 317 25.34 12.22 -6.01
C VAL A 317 25.29 10.85 -5.36
N LEU A 318 24.92 10.79 -4.08
CA LEU A 318 24.67 9.56 -3.35
C LEU A 318 23.18 9.23 -3.38
N CYS A 319 22.81 8.20 -4.16
CA CYS A 319 21.42 7.70 -4.24
C CYS A 319 21.22 6.62 -3.18
N VAL A 320 20.21 6.78 -2.29
CA VAL A 320 19.91 5.83 -1.22
C VAL A 320 18.47 5.35 -1.31
N GLY A 321 18.30 4.05 -1.55
CA GLY A 321 16.99 3.41 -1.66
C GLY A 321 16.12 4.01 -2.77
N ALA A 322 16.73 4.54 -3.81
CA ALA A 322 16.09 5.15 -4.96
C ALA A 322 16.55 4.46 -6.24
N PRO A 323 15.63 4.20 -7.19
CA PRO A 323 16.04 3.85 -8.54
C PRO A 323 16.84 5.00 -9.14
N PHE A 324 17.90 4.65 -9.89
CA PHE A 324 18.74 5.68 -10.49
C PHE A 324 17.94 6.49 -11.52
N LEU A 325 17.51 7.67 -11.11
CA LEU A 325 17.04 8.78 -11.92
C LEU A 325 16.11 8.35 -13.08
N ARG A 326 14.91 7.85 -12.75
CA ARG A 326 13.86 7.58 -13.74
C ARG A 326 13.52 8.85 -14.51
N GLN A 327 13.38 8.72 -15.82
CA GLN A 327 13.18 9.83 -16.74
C GLN A 327 11.92 9.69 -17.56
N TYR A 328 11.26 10.82 -17.80
CA TYR A 328 10.14 10.96 -18.72
C TYR A 328 9.95 12.45 -19.08
N PRO A 329 9.75 12.80 -20.37
CA PRO A 329 9.94 11.96 -21.55
C PRO A 329 11.41 11.71 -21.86
N TYR A 330 11.70 10.87 -22.88
CA TYR A 330 13.07 10.63 -23.31
C TYR A 330 13.72 11.91 -23.86
N ALA A 331 14.94 12.16 -23.45
CA ALA A 331 15.83 13.14 -24.04
C ALA A 331 17.25 12.56 -24.15
N PRO A 332 18.03 12.87 -25.21
CA PRO A 332 19.40 12.38 -25.36
C PRO A 332 20.36 13.03 -24.35
N GLY A 333 21.53 12.43 -24.17
CA GLY A 333 22.63 12.95 -23.36
C GLY A 333 22.75 12.30 -21.97
N ARG A 334 23.76 12.73 -21.21
CA ARG A 334 24.04 12.23 -19.86
C ARG A 334 22.97 12.75 -18.88
N LEU A 335 22.70 11.97 -17.82
CA LEU A 335 21.78 12.36 -16.75
C LEU A 335 22.39 13.41 -15.81
N THR A 336 23.68 13.26 -15.53
CA THR A 336 24.48 14.17 -14.71
C THR A 336 25.95 14.04 -15.08
N ASP A 337 26.73 15.07 -14.81
CA ASP A 337 28.20 15.04 -14.90
C ASP A 337 28.84 14.71 -13.55
N ALA A 338 28.07 14.69 -12.45
CA ALA A 338 28.51 14.26 -11.14
C ALA A 338 28.87 12.77 -11.11
N ARG A 339 29.80 12.39 -10.24
CA ARG A 339 30.01 10.99 -9.84
C ARG A 339 28.75 10.47 -9.17
N VAL A 340 28.36 9.21 -9.42
CA VAL A 340 27.14 8.63 -8.85
C VAL A 340 27.49 7.39 -8.04
N VAL A 341 27.02 7.36 -6.80
CA VAL A 341 27.08 6.20 -5.91
C VAL A 341 25.65 5.78 -5.58
N VAL A 342 25.35 4.48 -5.68
CA VAL A 342 24.04 3.91 -5.37
C VAL A 342 24.15 2.98 -4.18
N VAL A 343 23.33 3.19 -3.17
CA VAL A 343 23.17 2.31 -2.01
C VAL A 343 21.72 1.86 -1.96
N THR A 344 21.48 0.58 -2.15
CA THR A 344 20.12 0.03 -2.26
C THR A 344 20.05 -1.37 -1.62
N ASP A 345 18.85 -1.80 -1.26
CA ASP A 345 18.55 -3.17 -0.87
C ASP A 345 17.93 -4.00 -2.01
N ASP A 346 17.91 -3.44 -3.24
CA ASP A 346 17.41 -4.07 -4.45
C ASP A 346 18.53 -4.30 -5.46
N PRO A 347 18.98 -5.57 -5.67
CA PRO A 347 20.01 -5.88 -6.65
C PRO A 347 19.66 -5.46 -8.09
N ALA A 348 18.37 -5.45 -8.43
CA ALA A 348 17.93 -5.05 -9.77
C ALA A 348 18.06 -3.52 -9.99
N GLU A 349 17.91 -2.72 -8.95
CA GLU A 349 18.21 -1.28 -9.01
C GLU A 349 19.71 -1.04 -9.18
N ALA A 350 20.53 -1.72 -8.39
CA ALA A 350 21.99 -1.64 -8.51
C ALA A 350 22.48 -1.99 -9.91
N GLN A 351 21.93 -3.06 -10.50
CA GLN A 351 22.31 -3.50 -11.86
C GLN A 351 21.93 -2.48 -12.94
N ARG A 352 20.79 -1.79 -12.80
CA ARG A 352 20.32 -0.82 -13.80
C ARG A 352 20.97 0.55 -13.70
N ALA A 353 21.62 0.84 -12.57
CA ALA A 353 22.19 2.15 -12.31
C ALA A 353 23.52 2.32 -13.06
N PRO A 354 23.69 3.35 -13.92
CA PRO A 354 24.98 3.74 -14.46
C PRO A 354 25.79 4.51 -13.40
N ALA A 355 26.14 3.83 -12.32
CA ALA A 355 26.85 4.38 -11.17
C ALA A 355 28.33 3.99 -11.20
N GLU A 356 29.18 4.78 -10.58
CA GLU A 356 30.59 4.45 -10.34
C GLU A 356 30.72 3.31 -9.34
N LEU A 357 29.88 3.35 -8.30
CA LEU A 357 29.81 2.34 -7.24
C LEU A 357 28.35 2.04 -6.92
N ALA A 358 28.00 0.76 -6.84
CA ALA A 358 26.69 0.31 -6.35
C ALA A 358 26.87 -0.68 -5.19
N VAL A 359 26.29 -0.35 -4.03
CA VAL A 359 26.35 -1.17 -2.81
C VAL A 359 24.95 -1.75 -2.55
N VAL A 360 24.84 -3.09 -2.52
CA VAL A 360 23.61 -3.81 -2.15
C VAL A 360 23.69 -4.22 -0.68
N THR A 361 22.88 -3.60 0.17
CA THR A 361 22.97 -3.75 1.63
C THR A 361 21.67 -3.40 2.36
N ALA A 362 21.58 -3.73 3.65
CA ALA A 362 20.52 -3.25 4.53
C ALA A 362 20.72 -1.75 4.84
N LEU A 363 19.81 -0.92 4.37
CA LEU A 363 19.93 0.55 4.41
C LEU A 363 20.03 1.13 5.83
N PRO A 364 19.25 0.70 6.85
CA PRO A 364 19.32 1.33 8.17
C PRO A 364 20.72 1.27 8.82
N ASP A 365 21.36 0.10 8.83
CA ASP A 365 22.70 -0.08 9.42
C ASP A 365 23.79 0.60 8.59
N PHE A 366 23.69 0.49 7.27
CA PHE A 366 24.65 1.15 6.37
C PHE A 366 24.63 2.68 6.56
N CYS A 367 23.45 3.28 6.51
CA CYS A 367 23.30 4.73 6.65
C CYS A 367 23.74 5.23 8.04
N ASP A 368 23.43 4.48 9.11
CA ASP A 368 23.87 4.82 10.46
C ASP A 368 25.40 4.78 10.59
N ARG A 369 26.05 3.71 10.10
CA ARG A 369 27.53 3.61 10.10
C ARG A 369 28.17 4.68 9.23
N LEU A 370 27.59 4.94 8.06
CA LEU A 370 28.08 5.99 7.16
C LEU A 370 28.00 7.38 7.83
N ALA A 371 26.85 7.69 8.45
CA ALA A 371 26.67 8.94 9.17
C ALA A 371 27.71 9.11 10.30
N ARG A 372 27.97 8.05 11.09
CA ARG A 372 28.98 8.09 12.18
C ARG A 372 30.41 8.26 11.67
N ARG A 373 30.75 7.64 10.53
CA ARG A 373 32.09 7.71 9.94
C ARG A 373 32.35 9.03 9.22
N THR A 374 31.31 9.69 8.70
CA THR A 374 31.44 10.95 7.97
C THR A 374 31.74 12.10 8.91
N PRO A 375 32.87 12.83 8.77
CA PRO A 375 33.18 13.99 9.60
C PRO A 375 32.21 15.14 9.29
N PRO A 376 31.88 15.97 10.32
CA PRO A 376 31.06 17.15 10.10
C PRO A 376 31.79 18.19 9.23
N ARG A 377 31.06 18.76 8.27
CA ARG A 377 31.53 19.88 7.45
C ARG A 377 31.17 21.22 8.10
N PRO A 378 32.01 22.24 7.95
CA PRO A 378 31.68 23.58 8.42
C PRO A 378 30.37 24.07 7.81
N ARG A 379 29.49 24.60 8.65
CA ARG A 379 28.27 25.26 8.18
C ARG A 379 28.57 26.76 8.03
N PRO A 380 28.32 27.37 6.87
CA PRO A 380 28.30 28.82 6.75
C PRO A 380 27.29 29.42 7.76
N ALA A 381 27.66 30.45 8.48
CA ALA A 381 26.85 31.06 9.54
C ALA A 381 25.47 31.59 9.02
N ALA A 382 25.35 31.80 7.72
CA ALA A 382 24.15 32.32 7.02
C ALA A 382 23.55 31.37 5.99
N ALA A 383 23.75 30.05 6.12
CA ALA A 383 23.09 29.12 5.19
C ALA A 383 21.58 29.18 5.40
N GLU A 384 20.89 29.79 4.44
CA GLU A 384 19.43 29.74 4.37
C GLU A 384 18.95 28.28 4.24
N PRO A 385 17.72 27.97 4.71
CA PRO A 385 17.12 26.68 4.41
C PRO A 385 17.08 26.49 2.89
N ILE A 386 17.55 25.34 2.42
CA ILE A 386 17.51 24.99 0.99
C ILE A 386 16.05 24.87 0.55
N ARG A 387 15.17 24.55 1.47
CA ARG A 387 13.75 24.43 1.24
C ARG A 387 13.11 25.81 1.06
N HIS A 388 12.60 26.07 -0.10
CA HIS A 388 11.56 27.07 -0.31
C HIS A 388 10.24 26.43 0.10
N ALA A 389 9.74 26.77 1.31
CA ALA A 389 8.37 26.41 1.65
C ALA A 389 7.45 27.08 0.62
N ALA A 390 6.92 26.29 -0.30
CA ALA A 390 5.89 26.78 -1.19
C ALA A 390 4.68 27.18 -0.34
N HIS A 391 4.24 28.42 -0.49
CA HIS A 391 3.04 28.93 0.15
C HIS A 391 2.04 29.24 -0.97
N ALA A 392 0.84 28.71 -0.83
CA ALA A 392 -0.29 29.23 -1.60
C ALA A 392 -1.06 30.16 -0.67
N GLU A 393 -1.19 31.42 -1.07
CA GLU A 393 -2.05 32.36 -0.39
C GLU A 393 -3.51 31.92 -0.55
N PRO A 394 -4.40 32.25 0.40
CA PRO A 394 -5.83 32.04 0.23
C PRO A 394 -6.33 32.74 -1.04
N PRO A 395 -7.31 32.16 -1.76
CA PRO A 395 -7.87 32.80 -2.93
C PRO A 395 -8.54 34.13 -2.59
N SER A 396 -8.55 35.05 -3.53
CA SER A 396 -9.30 36.30 -3.44
C SER A 396 -10.82 36.01 -3.38
N PRO A 397 -11.63 36.90 -2.80
CA PRO A 397 -13.08 36.72 -2.81
C PRO A 397 -13.63 36.52 -4.24
N GLY A 398 -14.35 35.40 -4.47
CA GLY A 398 -14.91 35.03 -5.77
C GLY A 398 -13.94 34.37 -6.74
N GLU A 399 -12.69 34.17 -6.36
CA GLU A 399 -11.73 33.39 -7.14
C GLU A 399 -12.03 31.88 -6.99
N ARG A 400 -12.02 31.16 -8.12
CA ARG A 400 -12.15 29.70 -8.11
C ARG A 400 -10.98 29.05 -7.39
N LEU A 401 -11.28 28.00 -6.63
CA LEU A 401 -10.23 27.21 -5.98
C LEU A 401 -9.27 26.62 -7.01
N SER A 402 -7.99 26.68 -6.71
CA SER A 402 -6.95 25.91 -7.41
C SER A 402 -6.55 24.68 -6.58
N PRO A 403 -5.93 23.65 -7.19
CA PRO A 403 -5.34 22.54 -6.43
C PRO A 403 -4.39 23.04 -5.33
N ALA A 404 -3.59 24.06 -5.60
CA ALA A 404 -2.66 24.64 -4.64
C ALA A 404 -3.35 25.19 -3.37
N HIS A 405 -4.51 25.85 -3.52
CA HIS A 405 -5.30 26.33 -2.38
C HIS A 405 -5.77 25.18 -1.48
N VAL A 406 -6.26 24.08 -2.08
CA VAL A 406 -6.71 22.88 -1.36
C VAL A 406 -5.55 22.21 -0.62
N LEU A 407 -4.44 21.99 -1.32
CA LEU A 407 -3.25 21.34 -0.77
C LEU A 407 -2.61 22.15 0.36
N ALA A 408 -2.55 23.47 0.24
CA ALA A 408 -2.08 24.34 1.29
C ALA A 408 -3.00 24.36 2.52
N ALA A 409 -4.33 24.30 2.32
CA ALA A 409 -5.29 24.20 3.41
C ALA A 409 -5.13 22.88 4.19
N LEU A 410 -4.91 21.76 3.48
CA LEU A 410 -4.61 20.44 4.05
C LEU A 410 -3.28 20.46 4.82
N ALA A 411 -2.21 20.98 4.20
CA ALA A 411 -0.86 20.99 4.80
C ALA A 411 -0.78 21.72 6.14
N ARG A 412 -1.61 22.77 6.31
CA ARG A 412 -1.69 23.54 7.56
C ARG A 412 -2.43 22.81 8.68
N ARG A 413 -3.22 21.79 8.37
CA ARG A 413 -4.15 21.14 9.32
C ARG A 413 -3.84 19.70 9.61
N LEU A 414 -3.32 18.96 8.62
CA LEU A 414 -3.10 17.52 8.77
C LEU A 414 -2.04 17.21 9.82
N PRO A 415 -2.29 16.21 10.69
CA PRO A 415 -1.30 15.68 11.63
C PRO A 415 -0.03 15.23 10.91
N ALA A 416 1.11 15.32 11.60
CA ALA A 416 2.42 14.99 11.04
C ALA A 416 2.55 13.52 10.60
N ASP A 417 1.82 12.63 11.24
CA ASP A 417 1.81 11.20 10.97
C ASP A 417 0.78 10.76 9.93
N THR A 418 0.03 11.71 9.32
CA THR A 418 -0.95 11.40 8.28
C THR A 418 -0.30 10.68 7.10
N VAL A 419 -0.95 9.61 6.64
CA VAL A 419 -0.62 8.98 5.36
C VAL A 419 -1.40 9.68 4.25
N VAL A 420 -0.67 10.34 3.35
CA VAL A 420 -1.24 10.91 2.13
C VAL A 420 -1.07 9.89 1.02
N VAL A 421 -2.21 9.43 0.45
CA VAL A 421 -2.20 8.53 -0.71
C VAL A 421 -2.57 9.33 -1.94
N GLU A 422 -1.65 9.40 -2.91
CA GLU A 422 -1.72 10.33 -4.03
C GLU A 422 -2.03 9.64 -5.35
N GLU A 423 -2.99 10.22 -6.10
CA GLU A 423 -3.23 9.91 -7.51
C GLU A 423 -3.80 11.16 -8.23
N THR A 424 -2.96 12.19 -8.31
CA THR A 424 -3.33 13.49 -8.89
C THR A 424 -2.37 13.89 -10.00
N PRO A 425 -2.38 13.22 -11.16
CA PRO A 425 -1.39 13.48 -12.22
C PRO A 425 -1.25 14.97 -12.60
N SER A 426 -2.37 15.69 -12.64
CA SER A 426 -2.39 17.12 -12.99
C SER A 426 -1.91 18.03 -11.85
N SER A 427 -2.02 17.61 -10.59
CA SER A 427 -1.72 18.44 -9.40
C SER A 427 -0.54 17.90 -8.58
N ARG A 428 0.14 16.87 -9.06
CA ARG A 428 1.28 16.27 -8.37
C ARG A 428 2.41 17.25 -8.09
N PRO A 429 2.81 18.16 -8.99
CA PRO A 429 3.83 19.16 -8.68
C PRO A 429 3.45 20.04 -7.49
N ASP A 430 2.21 20.51 -7.42
CA ASP A 430 1.70 21.29 -6.29
C ASP A 430 1.69 20.48 -5.00
N LEU A 431 1.26 19.20 -5.08
CA LEU A 431 1.25 18.30 -3.92
C LEU A 431 2.66 18.12 -3.35
N HIS A 432 3.63 17.82 -4.21
CA HIS A 432 5.03 17.69 -3.81
C HIS A 432 5.61 18.98 -3.19
N ALA A 433 5.19 20.12 -3.67
CA ALA A 433 5.66 21.41 -3.15
C ALA A 433 5.01 21.79 -1.82
N LEU A 434 3.72 21.53 -1.66
CA LEU A 434 2.90 22.09 -0.58
C LEU A 434 2.64 21.12 0.57
N LEU A 435 2.57 19.80 0.31
CA LEU A 435 2.15 18.80 1.29
C LEU A 435 3.29 17.80 1.64
N PRO A 436 4.17 18.14 2.58
CA PRO A 436 5.33 17.32 2.89
C PRO A 436 4.96 16.05 3.67
N ALA A 437 5.61 14.93 3.34
CA ALA A 437 5.65 13.76 4.21
C ALA A 437 6.56 14.05 5.42
N ARG A 438 6.01 13.84 6.63
CA ARG A 438 6.70 14.15 7.90
C ARG A 438 7.04 12.92 8.74
N ALA A 439 6.55 11.76 8.33
CA ALA A 439 6.80 10.48 8.97
C ALA A 439 6.99 9.39 7.90
N PRO A 440 7.63 8.26 8.20
CA PRO A 440 7.67 7.11 7.30
C PRO A 440 6.26 6.68 6.89
N LEU A 441 6.09 6.23 5.66
CA LEU A 441 4.79 6.01 5.01
C LEU A 441 3.88 7.26 4.97
N GLY A 442 4.38 8.45 5.25
CA GLY A 442 3.60 9.70 5.19
C GLY A 442 3.17 10.10 3.78
N PHE A 443 3.74 9.48 2.76
CA PHE A 443 3.36 9.61 1.35
C PHE A 443 3.33 8.23 0.70
N LEU A 444 2.29 7.95 -0.09
CA LEU A 444 2.13 6.73 -0.87
C LEU A 444 1.52 7.04 -2.24
N SER A 445 2.12 6.51 -3.31
CA SER A 445 1.65 6.70 -4.69
C SER A 445 1.92 5.44 -5.52
N ALA A 446 1.34 5.36 -6.72
CA ALA A 446 1.67 4.31 -7.68
C ALA A 446 2.98 4.63 -8.40
N ALA A 447 4.07 3.94 -8.06
CA ALA A 447 5.42 4.21 -8.60
C ALA A 447 5.56 4.02 -10.11
N MET A 448 4.65 3.28 -10.74
CA MET A 448 4.62 3.12 -12.20
C MET A 448 3.59 4.02 -12.90
N GLY A 449 2.88 4.87 -12.17
CA GLY A 449 1.90 5.80 -12.71
C GLY A 449 0.58 5.16 -13.18
N GLY A 450 0.30 3.92 -12.82
CA GLY A 450 -0.98 3.26 -13.09
C GLY A 450 -2.10 3.91 -12.27
N LEU A 451 -3.22 4.24 -12.92
CA LEU A 451 -4.39 4.80 -12.25
C LEU A 451 -5.26 3.72 -11.60
N GLY A 452 -6.09 4.12 -10.62
CA GLY A 452 -6.95 3.21 -9.85
C GLY A 452 -6.29 2.64 -8.60
N PHE A 453 -5.24 3.27 -8.11
CA PHE A 453 -4.48 2.81 -6.95
C PHE A 453 -4.91 3.50 -5.65
N ALA A 454 -5.09 4.83 -5.65
CA ALA A 454 -5.16 5.60 -4.40
C ALA A 454 -6.39 5.29 -3.54
N LEU A 455 -7.58 5.13 -4.16
CA LEU A 455 -8.80 4.82 -3.40
C LEU A 455 -8.66 3.49 -2.64
N PRO A 456 -8.41 2.34 -3.30
CA PRO A 456 -8.28 1.08 -2.59
C PRO A 456 -7.05 1.02 -1.68
N ALA A 457 -5.92 1.63 -2.06
CA ALA A 457 -4.72 1.63 -1.23
C ALA A 457 -4.94 2.40 0.09
N ALA A 458 -5.65 3.54 0.07
CA ALA A 458 -6.01 4.28 1.27
C ALA A 458 -6.88 3.45 2.22
N ILE A 459 -7.83 2.68 1.67
CA ILE A 459 -8.65 1.73 2.43
C ILE A 459 -7.75 0.69 3.10
N GLY A 460 -6.88 0.05 2.34
CA GLY A 460 -5.96 -0.95 2.88
C GLY A 460 -5.01 -0.41 3.93
N VAL A 461 -4.44 0.78 3.72
CA VAL A 461 -3.60 1.46 4.71
C VAL A 461 -4.37 1.70 6.01
N ARG A 462 -5.60 2.24 5.92
CA ARG A 462 -6.42 2.51 7.09
C ARG A 462 -6.83 1.23 7.84
N MET A 463 -7.14 0.15 7.12
CA MET A 463 -7.38 -1.17 7.72
C MET A 463 -6.12 -1.72 8.41
N GLY A 464 -4.95 -1.55 7.78
CA GLY A 464 -3.67 -1.99 8.33
C GLY A 464 -3.20 -1.18 9.55
N GLN A 465 -3.54 0.10 9.62
CA GLN A 465 -3.22 1.03 10.71
C GLN A 465 -4.48 1.81 11.15
N PRO A 466 -5.39 1.19 11.90
CA PRO A 466 -6.75 1.71 12.14
C PRO A 466 -6.84 3.06 12.84
N ARG A 467 -5.79 3.50 13.53
CA ARG A 467 -5.76 4.80 14.24
C ARG A 467 -4.92 5.86 13.55
N ARG A 468 -4.18 5.50 12.50
CA ARG A 468 -3.37 6.46 11.77
C ARG A 468 -4.24 7.23 10.77
N PRO A 469 -4.22 8.57 10.75
CA PRO A 469 -4.95 9.35 9.76
C PRO A 469 -4.55 8.97 8.33
N VAL A 470 -5.55 8.75 7.46
CA VAL A 470 -5.34 8.44 6.05
C VAL A 470 -6.18 9.37 5.19
N VAL A 471 -5.54 10.10 4.30
CA VAL A 471 -6.17 11.00 3.36
C VAL A 471 -5.70 10.64 1.94
N ALA A 472 -6.64 10.18 1.10
CA ALA A 472 -6.37 10.02 -0.33
C ALA A 472 -6.63 11.35 -1.04
N ILE A 473 -5.73 11.79 -1.91
CA ILE A 473 -5.89 12.96 -2.75
C ILE A 473 -5.86 12.48 -4.19
N VAL A 474 -6.99 12.61 -4.88
CA VAL A 474 -7.18 12.01 -6.21
C VAL A 474 -7.80 13.02 -7.17
N GLY A 475 -7.48 12.91 -8.46
CA GLY A 475 -8.23 13.61 -9.50
C GLY A 475 -9.59 12.93 -9.73
N ASP A 476 -10.57 13.70 -10.21
CA ASP A 476 -11.88 13.18 -10.59
C ASP A 476 -11.77 12.02 -11.60
N GLY A 477 -11.05 12.24 -12.71
CA GLY A 477 -10.81 11.20 -13.71
C GLY A 477 -10.06 9.98 -13.17
N SER A 478 -9.10 10.16 -12.24
CA SER A 478 -8.37 9.06 -11.61
C SER A 478 -9.28 8.22 -10.70
N SER A 479 -10.19 8.87 -9.97
CA SER A 479 -11.11 8.19 -9.05
C SER A 479 -12.03 7.19 -9.75
N LEU A 480 -12.39 7.44 -11.02
CA LEU A 480 -13.30 6.59 -11.81
C LEU A 480 -12.73 5.20 -12.09
N TYR A 481 -11.41 5.03 -12.06
CA TYR A 481 -10.79 3.71 -12.33
C TYR A 481 -11.15 2.65 -11.28
N GLN A 482 -11.32 3.06 -10.01
CA GLN A 482 -11.65 2.14 -8.91
C GLN A 482 -12.64 2.78 -7.92
N ILE A 483 -13.62 3.55 -8.43
CA ILE A 483 -14.62 4.27 -7.62
C ILE A 483 -15.44 3.33 -6.73
N GLN A 484 -15.69 2.09 -7.18
CA GLN A 484 -16.40 1.06 -6.44
C GLN A 484 -15.70 0.63 -5.14
N SER A 485 -14.42 0.99 -4.95
CA SER A 485 -13.72 0.79 -3.68
C SER A 485 -14.39 1.53 -2.51
N LEU A 486 -15.10 2.62 -2.78
CA LEU A 486 -15.82 3.37 -1.75
C LEU A 486 -16.89 2.52 -1.07
N TRP A 487 -17.53 1.59 -1.79
CA TRP A 487 -18.45 0.61 -1.19
C TRP A 487 -17.73 -0.24 -0.13
N THR A 488 -16.51 -0.72 -0.42
CA THR A 488 -15.72 -1.50 0.54
C THR A 488 -15.41 -0.66 1.79
N ALA A 489 -15.04 0.61 1.62
CA ALA A 489 -14.79 1.51 2.75
C ALA A 489 -16.03 1.68 3.65
N VAL A 490 -17.20 1.86 3.05
CA VAL A 490 -18.48 1.98 3.77
C VAL A 490 -18.81 0.68 4.50
N HIS A 491 -18.77 -0.44 3.78
CA HIS A 491 -19.20 -1.74 4.29
C HIS A 491 -18.37 -2.20 5.50
N TYR A 492 -17.06 -1.94 5.48
CA TYR A 492 -16.14 -2.34 6.56
C TYR A 492 -15.83 -1.22 7.56
N GLY A 493 -16.52 -0.08 7.50
CA GLY A 493 -16.33 1.01 8.45
C GLY A 493 -14.92 1.59 8.43
N VAL A 494 -14.35 1.82 7.23
CA VAL A 494 -12.97 2.29 7.06
C VAL A 494 -12.93 3.81 6.99
N GLY A 495 -12.56 4.46 8.09
CA GLY A 495 -12.58 5.92 8.26
C GLY A 495 -11.46 6.66 7.53
N ALA A 496 -11.27 6.41 6.23
CA ALA A 496 -10.39 7.19 5.37
C ALA A 496 -11.14 8.40 4.77
N VAL A 497 -10.40 9.46 4.45
CA VAL A 497 -10.93 10.64 3.77
C VAL A 497 -10.39 10.69 2.34
N PHE A 498 -11.29 10.93 1.39
CA PHE A 498 -10.99 10.99 -0.03
C PHE A 498 -11.25 12.41 -0.54
N VAL A 499 -10.19 13.16 -0.78
CA VAL A 499 -10.25 14.51 -1.36
C VAL A 499 -10.15 14.40 -2.87
N VAL A 500 -11.26 14.67 -3.55
CA VAL A 500 -11.33 14.63 -5.01
C VAL A 500 -11.16 16.04 -5.56
N LEU A 501 -10.11 16.26 -6.33
CA LEU A 501 -9.86 17.51 -7.04
C LEU A 501 -10.61 17.46 -8.39
N ALA A 502 -11.82 18.02 -8.43
CA ALA A 502 -12.72 17.91 -9.57
C ALA A 502 -12.54 19.09 -10.54
N ASN A 503 -12.03 18.80 -11.73
CA ASN A 503 -11.86 19.77 -12.82
C ASN A 503 -12.56 19.35 -14.13
N GLY A 504 -13.23 18.20 -14.18
CA GLY A 504 -14.02 17.70 -15.30
C GLY A 504 -13.21 17.26 -16.52
N ARG A 505 -11.89 17.05 -16.40
CA ARG A 505 -11.04 16.74 -17.56
C ARG A 505 -9.71 16.06 -17.21
N TYR A 506 -9.07 15.48 -18.22
CA TYR A 506 -7.70 14.98 -18.12
C TYR A 506 -6.68 16.09 -18.38
N ALA A 507 -6.57 17.07 -17.48
CA ALA A 507 -5.77 18.28 -17.69
C ALA A 507 -4.29 17.99 -18.00
N VAL A 508 -3.67 16.95 -17.40
CA VAL A 508 -2.31 16.52 -17.74
C VAL A 508 -2.20 16.07 -19.20
N MET A 509 -3.20 15.35 -19.71
CA MET A 509 -3.22 14.86 -21.09
C MET A 509 -3.47 16.00 -22.07
N ASP A 510 -4.32 16.98 -21.72
CA ASP A 510 -4.54 18.19 -22.51
C ASP A 510 -3.21 18.94 -22.72
N LYS A 511 -2.45 19.16 -21.64
CA LYS A 511 -1.14 19.82 -21.69
C LYS A 511 -0.11 19.04 -22.51
N LEU A 512 -0.09 17.71 -22.39
CA LEU A 512 0.81 16.87 -23.21
C LEU A 512 0.45 16.97 -24.70
N ALA A 513 -0.82 17.04 -25.07
CA ALA A 513 -1.25 17.25 -26.46
C ALA A 513 -0.85 18.63 -26.98
N GLU A 514 -1.03 19.68 -26.18
CA GLU A 514 -0.58 21.05 -26.51
C GLU A 514 0.94 21.10 -26.74
N GLN A 515 1.74 20.44 -25.91
CA GLN A 515 3.20 20.35 -26.08
C GLN A 515 3.61 19.66 -27.40
N GLN A 516 2.76 18.75 -27.92
CA GLN A 516 2.95 18.13 -29.24
C GLN A 516 2.44 19.01 -30.39
N GLY A 517 1.97 20.23 -30.10
CA GLY A 517 1.49 21.19 -31.11
C GLY A 517 0.08 20.89 -31.63
N GLY A 518 -0.71 20.08 -30.90
CA GLY A 518 -2.04 19.65 -31.31
C GLY A 518 -3.13 19.89 -30.27
N LYS A 519 -4.35 19.47 -30.62
CA LYS A 519 -5.50 19.44 -29.70
C LYS A 519 -5.84 17.98 -29.36
N PRO A 520 -6.27 17.68 -28.11
CA PRO A 520 -6.68 16.35 -27.74
C PRO A 520 -7.98 15.93 -28.45
N PRO A 521 -8.14 14.63 -28.84
CA PRO A 521 -9.39 14.13 -29.40
C PRO A 521 -10.42 13.72 -28.34
N TRP A 522 -10.01 13.61 -27.07
CA TRP A 522 -10.92 13.22 -25.97
C TRP A 522 -11.72 14.42 -25.47
N PRO A 523 -13.01 14.21 -25.11
CA PRO A 523 -13.85 15.27 -24.55
C PRO A 523 -13.51 15.52 -23.06
N ALA A 524 -13.97 16.64 -22.53
CA ALA A 524 -14.20 16.81 -21.11
C ALA A 524 -15.34 15.90 -20.64
N PHE A 525 -15.48 15.71 -19.32
CA PHE A 525 -16.52 14.89 -18.70
C PHE A 525 -17.17 15.61 -17.51
N ASP A 526 -17.50 16.88 -17.71
CA ASP A 526 -18.10 17.75 -16.69
C ASP A 526 -19.46 17.21 -16.18
N GLU A 527 -20.11 16.33 -16.97
CA GLU A 527 -21.37 15.66 -16.61
C GLU A 527 -21.18 14.51 -15.58
N VAL A 528 -19.96 14.07 -15.34
CA VAL A 528 -19.68 12.99 -14.38
C VAL A 528 -19.57 13.55 -12.97
N SER A 529 -20.48 13.19 -12.09
CA SER A 529 -20.44 13.55 -10.67
C SER A 529 -19.79 12.45 -9.85
N VAL A 530 -18.57 12.64 -9.41
CA VAL A 530 -17.88 11.70 -8.50
C VAL A 530 -18.61 11.62 -7.16
N ALA A 531 -19.12 12.77 -6.67
CA ALA A 531 -19.97 12.84 -5.49
C ALA A 531 -21.23 11.98 -5.64
N GLY A 532 -21.94 12.07 -6.79
CA GLY A 532 -23.11 11.24 -7.05
C GLY A 532 -22.81 9.75 -7.09
N LEU A 533 -21.68 9.36 -7.67
CA LEU A 533 -21.21 7.97 -7.65
C LEU A 533 -20.88 7.49 -6.23
N ALA A 534 -20.21 8.32 -5.43
CA ALA A 534 -19.88 8.00 -4.05
C ALA A 534 -21.16 7.84 -3.20
N GLU A 535 -22.13 8.75 -3.34
CA GLU A 535 -23.44 8.66 -2.67
C GLU A 535 -24.18 7.37 -3.04
N SER A 536 -24.14 6.97 -4.33
CA SER A 536 -24.78 5.72 -4.80
C SER A 536 -24.13 4.46 -4.22
N LEU A 537 -22.85 4.54 -3.83
CA LEU A 537 -22.10 3.49 -3.15
C LEU A 537 -22.24 3.56 -1.60
N GLY A 538 -23.08 4.46 -1.11
CA GLY A 538 -23.34 4.66 0.32
C GLY A 538 -22.29 5.49 1.06
N CYS A 539 -21.31 6.08 0.34
CA CYS A 539 -20.26 6.89 0.96
C CYS A 539 -20.76 8.32 1.21
N PRO A 540 -20.65 8.84 2.45
CA PRO A 540 -20.95 10.24 2.74
C PRO A 540 -20.09 11.18 1.89
N VAL A 541 -20.71 12.30 1.43
CA VAL A 541 -20.06 13.26 0.56
C VAL A 541 -20.25 14.68 1.09
N ARG A 542 -19.23 15.52 0.90
CA ARG A 542 -19.31 16.96 1.06
C ARG A 542 -18.79 17.63 -0.23
N ARG A 543 -19.64 18.40 -0.91
CA ARG A 543 -19.26 19.19 -2.09
C ARG A 543 -18.77 20.54 -1.64
N ILE A 544 -17.64 20.98 -2.18
CA ILE A 544 -16.95 22.22 -1.81
C ILE A 544 -16.62 23.02 -3.06
N THR A 545 -17.05 24.27 -3.08
CA THR A 545 -16.76 25.23 -4.15
C THR A 545 -16.05 26.46 -3.64
N GLU A 546 -16.16 26.75 -2.33
CA GLU A 546 -15.63 27.96 -1.71
C GLU A 546 -14.53 27.62 -0.69
N TYR A 547 -13.55 28.51 -0.57
CA TYR A 547 -12.41 28.32 0.33
C TYR A 547 -12.80 28.30 1.82
N GLY A 548 -13.79 29.13 2.19
CA GLY A 548 -14.32 29.17 3.56
C GLY A 548 -14.92 27.84 3.97
N ASP A 549 -15.73 27.24 3.09
CA ASP A 549 -16.37 25.93 3.30
C ASP A 549 -15.35 24.81 3.41
N LEU A 550 -14.25 24.89 2.60
CA LEU A 550 -13.13 23.95 2.69
C LEU A 550 -12.47 24.04 4.07
N CYS A 551 -12.17 25.24 4.53
CA CYS A 551 -11.51 25.45 5.82
C CYS A 551 -12.39 24.94 6.96
N GLU A 552 -13.68 25.29 6.99
CA GLU A 552 -14.63 24.80 8.00
C GLU A 552 -14.76 23.28 8.00
N ALA A 553 -14.84 22.68 6.79
CA ALA A 553 -14.88 21.23 6.65
C ALA A 553 -13.64 20.58 7.25
N LEU A 554 -12.46 21.09 6.95
CA LEU A 554 -11.19 20.54 7.44
C LEU A 554 -11.03 20.78 8.96
N ASP A 555 -11.40 21.94 9.48
CA ASP A 555 -11.32 22.25 10.91
C ASP A 555 -12.22 21.34 11.74
N THR A 556 -13.36 20.93 11.18
CA THR A 556 -14.28 19.98 11.82
C THR A 556 -13.77 18.53 11.70
N LEU A 557 -13.24 18.16 10.54
CA LEU A 557 -12.90 16.78 10.20
C LEU A 557 -11.57 16.31 10.80
N VAL A 558 -10.53 17.16 10.70
CA VAL A 558 -9.15 16.74 10.98
C VAL A 558 -8.92 16.28 12.43
N PRO A 559 -9.49 16.94 13.46
CA PRO A 559 -9.31 16.47 14.84
C PRO A 559 -9.83 15.05 15.10
N GLY A 560 -10.84 14.61 14.34
CA GLY A 560 -11.47 13.29 14.48
C GLY A 560 -10.85 12.19 13.63
N LEU A 561 -9.87 12.47 12.75
CA LEU A 561 -9.32 11.51 11.80
C LEU A 561 -8.77 10.22 12.44
N PRO A 562 -8.07 10.24 13.59
CA PRO A 562 -7.54 9.02 14.19
C PRO A 562 -8.63 8.01 14.59
N ASP A 563 -9.76 8.49 15.06
CA ASP A 563 -10.85 7.67 15.61
C ASP A 563 -12.02 7.51 14.63
N ARG A 564 -11.89 8.05 13.41
CA ARG A 564 -12.94 7.99 12.41
C ARG A 564 -13.15 6.55 11.92
N THR A 565 -14.40 6.12 11.86
CA THR A 565 -14.84 4.79 11.37
C THR A 565 -15.65 4.86 10.07
N GLU A 566 -16.12 6.04 9.66
CA GLU A 566 -16.85 6.22 8.40
C GLU A 566 -15.95 6.86 7.34
N PRO A 567 -15.97 6.40 6.08
CA PRO A 567 -15.32 7.10 4.99
C PRO A 567 -16.00 8.45 4.73
N LEU A 568 -15.29 9.35 4.06
CA LEU A 568 -15.86 10.61 3.59
C LEU A 568 -15.20 11.02 2.28
N VAL A 569 -16.01 11.40 1.30
CA VAL A 569 -15.55 12.07 0.09
C VAL A 569 -15.73 13.59 0.24
N LEU A 570 -14.64 14.33 0.06
CA LEU A 570 -14.66 15.77 -0.15
C LEU A 570 -14.45 16.01 -1.65
N GLU A 571 -15.52 16.28 -2.40
CA GLU A 571 -15.43 16.70 -3.79
C GLU A 571 -15.21 18.20 -3.85
N VAL A 572 -14.00 18.60 -4.24
CA VAL A 572 -13.62 20.01 -4.29
C VAL A 572 -13.50 20.45 -5.75
N SER A 573 -14.36 21.38 -6.16
CA SER A 573 -14.32 21.97 -7.50
C SER A 573 -13.10 22.87 -7.63
N VAL A 574 -12.21 22.54 -8.58
CA VAL A 574 -10.96 23.28 -8.79
C VAL A 574 -10.79 23.72 -10.24
N ALA A 575 -10.13 24.85 -10.43
CA ALA A 575 -9.68 25.29 -11.74
C ALA A 575 -8.42 24.54 -12.17
N VAL A 576 -8.22 24.38 -13.46
CA VAL A 576 -6.91 23.95 -14.02
C VAL A 576 -5.95 25.14 -13.94
N GLY A 577 -4.77 24.95 -13.36
CA GLY A 577 -3.76 26.00 -13.29
C GLY A 577 -3.17 26.31 -14.67
N ASP A 578 -3.01 27.61 -14.98
CA ASP A 578 -2.44 28.06 -16.26
C ASP A 578 -0.95 27.70 -16.38
N ASP A 579 -0.23 27.70 -15.26
CA ASP A 579 1.22 27.43 -15.17
C ASP A 579 1.56 25.94 -14.98
N PHE A 580 0.57 25.06 -15.00
CA PHE A 580 0.80 23.63 -14.84
C PHE A 580 1.76 23.10 -15.92
N ARG A 581 2.88 22.50 -15.48
CA ARG A 581 3.88 21.84 -16.33
C ARG A 581 4.02 20.39 -15.87
N PRO A 582 3.46 19.43 -16.65
CA PRO A 582 3.52 18.02 -16.31
C PRO A 582 4.93 17.46 -16.23
#